data_3a032e7c72772063e4749339b4ca7ea1
#
_entry.id   3a032e7c72772063e4749339b4ca7ea1
#
_cell.length_a   1.000
_cell.length_b   1.000
_cell.length_c   1.000
_cell.angle_alpha   90.00
_cell.angle_beta   90.00
_cell.angle_gamma   90.00
#
_symmetry.space_group_name_H-M   'P 1'
#
loop_
_entity.id
_entity.type
_entity.pdbx_description
1 polymer ?
#
loop_
_entity_poly.entity_id
_entity_poly.type
_entity_poly.pdbx_seq_one_letter_code
_entity_poly.pdbx_strand_id
1 'polypeptide(L)'
;MKIFIVIPCYNEEAVLPKTLEVLGNLIKNIKVKTDADTELLLVDDGSRDRTWQMISDAAKEHRYVHGIKLSHNRGHQNALWAGMEAAVDHCDAMVSIDADLQDDENVIIDMVQQVQEGKDIIYGVRKERKTDTFFKRFTAQAFYKLMQSVDKDTVYNHADFRMMTNRTLKALMQYPERNLFLRAIVRQLGFREGFVYYDRKAREAGESKYPLTKMLSFSIDGITSFSVAPLKFITFLGLAMTLVAFIMIIFALVEHFQGKTIQGWTSLLVSMWFIGGIITTGVGITGVYIGKIYTEVKRRPRYFIEERV
;
A
#
# COMPACT_ATOMS: atom_id res chain seq x y z
N MET A 1 6.11 -27.74 -9.09
CA MET A 1 6.24 -26.30 -8.77
C MET A 1 5.90 -26.11 -7.30
N LYS A 2 6.77 -25.43 -6.54
CA LYS A 2 6.54 -25.16 -5.12
C LYS A 2 6.01 -23.73 -4.91
N ILE A 3 4.90 -23.60 -4.18
CA ILE A 3 4.22 -22.31 -3.95
C ILE A 3 4.15 -22.04 -2.44
N PHE A 4 4.39 -20.79 -2.04
CA PHE A 4 4.05 -20.30 -0.70
C PHE A 4 2.82 -19.39 -0.75
N ILE A 5 1.86 -19.64 0.16
CA ILE A 5 0.78 -18.70 0.47
C ILE A 5 1.24 -17.91 1.70
N VAL A 6 1.52 -16.62 1.53
CA VAL A 6 2.00 -15.72 2.58
C VAL A 6 0.83 -14.97 3.17
N ILE A 7 0.67 -15.05 4.50
CA ILE A 7 -0.49 -14.55 5.22
C ILE A 7 0.00 -13.66 6.38
N PRO A 8 -0.04 -12.32 6.25
CA PRO A 8 0.24 -11.43 7.37
C PRO A 8 -0.91 -11.48 8.39
N CYS A 9 -0.57 -11.65 9.67
CA CYS A 9 -1.51 -11.77 10.78
C CYS A 9 -1.21 -10.74 11.87
N TYR A 10 -2.25 -10.08 12.41
CA TYR A 10 -2.14 -9.21 13.57
C TYR A 10 -3.43 -9.19 14.38
N ASN A 11 -3.42 -9.86 15.54
CA ASN A 11 -4.58 -10.06 16.41
C ASN A 11 -5.75 -10.70 15.64
N GLU A 12 -5.51 -11.87 15.07
CA GLU A 12 -6.45 -12.60 14.21
C GLU A 12 -6.95 -13.92 14.86
N GLU A 13 -6.87 -14.05 16.20
CA GLU A 13 -7.27 -15.28 16.90
C GLU A 13 -8.71 -15.72 16.61
N ALA A 14 -9.60 -14.76 16.29
CA ALA A 14 -11.01 -15.05 16.03
C ALA A 14 -11.24 -15.68 14.65
N VAL A 15 -10.40 -15.40 13.66
CA VAL A 15 -10.60 -15.85 12.26
C VAL A 15 -9.60 -16.92 11.84
N LEU A 16 -8.43 -16.98 12.47
CA LEU A 16 -7.31 -17.84 12.10
C LEU A 16 -7.68 -19.36 12.04
N PRO A 17 -8.48 -19.95 12.95
CA PRO A 17 -8.87 -21.36 12.84
C PRO A 17 -9.55 -21.68 11.53
N LYS A 18 -10.51 -20.84 11.13
CA LYS A 18 -11.24 -20.99 9.87
C LYS A 18 -10.32 -20.78 8.66
N THR A 19 -9.42 -19.80 8.75
CA THR A 19 -8.43 -19.51 7.69
C THR A 19 -7.55 -20.72 7.43
N LEU A 20 -7.03 -21.36 8.48
CA LEU A 20 -6.20 -22.56 8.37
C LEU A 20 -6.97 -23.74 7.76
N GLU A 21 -8.25 -23.95 8.16
CA GLU A 21 -9.10 -24.99 7.60
C GLU A 21 -9.36 -24.77 6.10
N VAL A 22 -9.77 -23.56 5.71
CA VAL A 22 -10.10 -23.21 4.32
C VAL A 22 -8.86 -23.34 3.43
N LEU A 23 -7.73 -22.77 3.86
CA LEU A 23 -6.49 -22.84 3.09
C LEU A 23 -5.88 -24.25 3.07
N GLY A 24 -6.04 -25.04 4.13
CA GLY A 24 -5.65 -26.45 4.14
C GLY A 24 -6.43 -27.28 3.10
N ASN A 25 -7.72 -26.99 2.90
CA ASN A 25 -8.52 -27.62 1.85
C ASN A 25 -8.14 -27.10 0.45
N LEU A 26 -7.84 -25.79 0.34
CA LEU A 26 -7.37 -25.20 -0.92
C LEU A 26 -6.07 -25.82 -1.41
N ILE A 27 -5.09 -26.09 -0.53
CA ILE A 27 -3.82 -26.74 -0.86
C ILE A 27 -4.06 -28.09 -1.56
N LYS A 28 -4.98 -28.90 -1.03
CA LYS A 28 -5.34 -30.19 -1.64
C LYS A 28 -5.93 -29.98 -3.05
N ASN A 29 -6.79 -28.97 -3.22
CA ASN A 29 -7.39 -28.64 -4.52
C ASN A 29 -6.35 -28.13 -5.53
N ILE A 30 -5.41 -27.30 -5.10
CA ILE A 30 -4.29 -26.83 -5.95
C ILE A 30 -3.47 -28.02 -6.42
N LYS A 31 -3.09 -28.94 -5.53
CA LYS A 31 -2.34 -30.15 -5.89
C LYS A 31 -3.06 -30.99 -6.94
N VAL A 32 -4.35 -31.20 -6.78
CA VAL A 32 -5.15 -32.00 -7.73
C VAL A 32 -5.26 -31.32 -9.10
N LYS A 33 -5.46 -30.00 -9.14
CA LYS A 33 -5.75 -29.27 -10.38
C LYS A 33 -4.51 -28.80 -11.15
N THR A 34 -3.39 -28.56 -10.47
CA THR A 34 -2.20 -27.90 -11.05
C THR A 34 -0.90 -28.69 -10.83
N ASP A 35 -0.95 -29.77 -10.05
CA ASP A 35 0.24 -30.55 -9.58
C ASP A 35 1.30 -29.68 -8.86
N ALA A 36 0.90 -28.55 -8.29
CA ALA A 36 1.79 -27.70 -7.51
C ALA A 36 1.79 -28.11 -6.04
N ASP A 37 2.96 -28.15 -5.42
CA ASP A 37 3.11 -28.31 -3.98
C ASP A 37 2.99 -26.94 -3.31
N THR A 38 2.10 -26.83 -2.33
CA THR A 38 1.75 -25.54 -1.72
C THR A 38 1.96 -25.61 -0.21
N GLU A 39 2.59 -24.57 0.36
CA GLU A 39 2.83 -24.41 1.78
C GLU A 39 2.28 -23.05 2.26
N LEU A 40 1.89 -22.96 3.53
CA LEU A 40 1.44 -21.74 4.17
C LEU A 40 2.59 -21.11 4.95
N LEU A 41 2.79 -19.82 4.80
CA LEU A 41 3.71 -19.02 5.59
C LEU A 41 2.94 -17.89 6.28
N LEU A 42 2.65 -18.08 7.57
CA LEU A 42 1.97 -17.08 8.38
C LEU A 42 3.00 -16.17 9.04
N VAL A 43 2.77 -14.85 8.94
CA VAL A 43 3.67 -13.85 9.52
C VAL A 43 2.92 -13.09 10.60
N ASP A 44 3.22 -13.39 11.86
CA ASP A 44 2.68 -12.68 13.02
C ASP A 44 3.37 -11.33 13.20
N ASP A 45 2.65 -10.25 13.01
CA ASP A 45 3.15 -8.87 13.16
C ASP A 45 3.12 -8.39 14.62
N GLY A 46 3.65 -9.23 15.54
CA GLY A 46 3.72 -8.93 16.97
C GLY A 46 2.35 -8.85 17.63
N SER A 47 1.50 -9.83 17.42
CA SER A 47 0.17 -9.94 18.03
C SER A 47 0.24 -9.99 19.56
N ARG A 48 -0.83 -9.53 20.21
CA ARG A 48 -0.97 -9.51 21.68
C ARG A 48 -1.98 -10.55 22.18
N ASP A 49 -2.71 -11.18 21.26
CA ASP A 49 -3.65 -12.26 21.50
C ASP A 49 -3.00 -13.64 21.26
N ARG A 50 -3.79 -14.68 21.10
CA ARG A 50 -3.29 -16.05 20.90
C ARG A 50 -2.87 -16.36 19.45
N THR A 51 -2.81 -15.37 18.55
CA THR A 51 -2.51 -15.59 17.12
C THR A 51 -1.20 -16.39 16.96
N TRP A 52 -0.10 -15.97 17.60
CA TRP A 52 1.19 -16.68 17.50
C TRP A 52 1.12 -18.11 18.01
N GLN A 53 0.46 -18.32 19.17
CA GLN A 53 0.30 -19.66 19.74
C GLN A 53 -0.41 -20.59 18.76
N MET A 54 -1.48 -20.11 18.12
CA MET A 54 -2.25 -20.89 17.13
C MET A 54 -1.42 -21.21 15.90
N ILE A 55 -0.60 -20.28 15.39
CA ILE A 55 0.34 -20.50 14.28
C ILE A 55 1.34 -21.59 14.66
N SER A 56 1.96 -21.47 15.85
CA SER A 56 2.94 -22.42 16.35
C SER A 56 2.37 -23.83 16.51
N ASP A 57 1.14 -23.94 17.02
CA ASP A 57 0.48 -25.24 17.19
C ASP A 57 0.10 -25.85 15.83
N ALA A 58 -0.41 -25.04 14.89
CA ALA A 58 -0.70 -25.51 13.52
C ALA A 58 0.57 -25.98 12.78
N ALA A 59 1.72 -25.33 12.99
CA ALA A 59 3.00 -25.74 12.40
C ALA A 59 3.51 -27.10 12.95
N LYS A 60 3.19 -27.43 14.20
CA LYS A 60 3.50 -28.76 14.79
C LYS A 60 2.61 -29.87 14.20
N GLU A 61 1.32 -29.53 13.95
CA GLU A 61 0.35 -30.49 13.44
C GLU A 61 0.47 -30.74 11.93
N HIS A 62 0.85 -29.68 11.16
CA HIS A 62 0.83 -29.70 9.71
C HIS A 62 2.17 -29.28 9.11
N ARG A 63 2.87 -30.19 8.44
CA ARG A 63 4.16 -29.95 7.79
C ARG A 63 4.15 -28.85 6.72
N TYR A 64 3.00 -28.51 6.19
CA TYR A 64 2.83 -27.46 5.19
C TYR A 64 2.59 -26.06 5.81
N VAL A 65 2.57 -25.96 7.14
CA VAL A 65 2.39 -24.69 7.85
C VAL A 65 3.71 -24.24 8.44
N HIS A 66 4.09 -23.02 8.15
CA HIS A 66 5.27 -22.34 8.70
C HIS A 66 4.87 -21.01 9.31
N GLY A 67 5.58 -20.57 10.32
CA GLY A 67 5.31 -19.32 11.02
C GLY A 67 6.56 -18.47 11.23
N ILE A 68 6.38 -17.15 11.11
CA ILE A 68 7.37 -16.14 11.48
C ILE A 68 6.71 -15.16 12.43
N LYS A 69 7.33 -14.90 13.59
CA LYS A 69 6.91 -13.88 14.54
C LYS A 69 7.84 -12.70 14.49
N LEU A 70 7.30 -11.52 14.29
CA LEU A 70 8.03 -10.26 14.38
C LEU A 70 8.10 -9.80 15.84
N SER A 71 9.22 -9.16 16.23
CA SER A 71 9.46 -8.70 17.60
C SER A 71 8.42 -7.69 18.11
N HIS A 72 7.74 -6.98 17.23
CA HIS A 72 6.64 -6.06 17.55
C HIS A 72 5.92 -5.66 16.24
N ASN A 73 4.75 -5.03 16.38
CA ASN A 73 3.98 -4.59 15.22
C ASN A 73 4.74 -3.58 14.37
N ARG A 74 4.92 -3.94 13.10
CA ARG A 74 5.59 -3.13 12.07
C ARG A 74 4.67 -2.70 10.95
N GLY A 75 3.41 -3.13 11.01
CA GLY A 75 2.38 -2.86 10.03
C GLY A 75 2.37 -3.85 8.86
N HIS A 76 1.19 -4.00 8.28
CA HIS A 76 0.86 -5.01 7.26
C HIS A 76 1.91 -5.13 6.13
N GLN A 77 2.39 -4.01 5.58
CA GLN A 77 3.36 -4.02 4.46
C GLN A 77 4.72 -4.62 4.87
N ASN A 78 5.18 -4.35 6.10
CA ASN A 78 6.44 -4.92 6.59
C ASN A 78 6.29 -6.40 6.96
N ALA A 79 5.15 -6.81 7.50
CA ALA A 79 4.84 -8.23 7.75
C ALA A 79 4.78 -9.00 6.42
N LEU A 80 4.11 -8.45 5.41
CA LEU A 80 4.07 -9.05 4.08
C LEU A 80 5.47 -9.13 3.45
N TRP A 81 6.28 -8.07 3.56
CA TRP A 81 7.67 -8.09 3.10
C TRP A 81 8.49 -9.17 3.79
N ALA A 82 8.35 -9.34 5.12
CA ALA A 82 9.05 -10.39 5.87
C ALA A 82 8.69 -11.79 5.36
N GLY A 83 7.43 -12.03 5.03
CA GLY A 83 6.99 -13.28 4.41
C GLY A 83 7.56 -13.48 3.01
N MET A 84 7.58 -12.43 2.18
CA MET A 84 8.19 -12.47 0.84
C MET A 84 9.69 -12.78 0.90
N GLU A 85 10.42 -12.11 1.79
CA GLU A 85 11.86 -12.29 1.99
C GLU A 85 12.18 -13.71 2.49
N ALA A 86 11.33 -14.27 3.35
CA ALA A 86 11.50 -15.64 3.81
C ALA A 86 11.15 -16.70 2.75
N ALA A 87 10.21 -16.39 1.84
CA ALA A 87 9.77 -17.32 0.81
C ALA A 87 10.70 -17.35 -0.42
N VAL A 88 11.40 -16.26 -0.72
CA VAL A 88 12.10 -16.04 -2.01
C VAL A 88 13.11 -17.14 -2.39
N ASP A 89 13.81 -17.71 -1.42
CA ASP A 89 14.82 -18.77 -1.69
C ASP A 89 14.24 -20.20 -1.61
N HIS A 90 12.95 -20.34 -1.31
CA HIS A 90 12.32 -21.63 -0.99
C HIS A 90 11.12 -21.97 -1.87
N CYS A 91 10.71 -21.10 -2.81
CA CYS A 91 9.55 -21.31 -3.67
C CYS A 91 9.82 -20.94 -5.13
N ASP A 92 9.02 -21.50 -6.04
CA ASP A 92 8.98 -21.10 -7.46
C ASP A 92 8.05 -19.88 -7.65
N ALA A 93 6.99 -19.79 -6.84
CA ALA A 93 6.08 -18.66 -6.79
C ALA A 93 5.51 -18.50 -5.37
N MET A 94 5.08 -17.27 -5.04
CA MET A 94 4.33 -17.00 -3.83
C MET A 94 3.06 -16.23 -4.14
N VAL A 95 2.03 -16.42 -3.33
CA VAL A 95 0.81 -15.61 -3.34
C VAL A 95 0.60 -14.98 -1.97
N SER A 96 0.25 -13.70 -1.93
CA SER A 96 -0.16 -13.01 -0.70
C SER A 96 -1.67 -12.98 -0.58
N ILE A 97 -2.21 -13.27 0.60
CA ILE A 97 -3.63 -13.17 0.92
C ILE A 97 -3.82 -12.71 2.36
N ASP A 98 -4.88 -11.92 2.62
CA ASP A 98 -5.22 -11.46 3.97
C ASP A 98 -5.83 -12.62 4.80
N ALA A 99 -5.57 -12.62 6.12
CA ALA A 99 -6.05 -13.65 7.03
C ALA A 99 -7.58 -13.68 7.18
N ASP A 100 -8.29 -12.60 6.83
CA ASP A 100 -9.73 -12.45 7.03
C ASP A 100 -10.61 -13.11 5.95
N LEU A 101 -10.00 -13.78 4.96
CA LEU A 101 -10.65 -14.48 3.85
C LEU A 101 -11.71 -13.65 3.10
N GLN A 102 -11.59 -12.33 3.08
CA GLN A 102 -12.49 -11.49 2.29
C GLN A 102 -12.24 -11.61 0.78
N ASP A 103 -11.01 -11.90 0.40
CA ASP A 103 -10.64 -12.18 -0.98
C ASP A 103 -10.91 -13.66 -1.28
N ASP A 104 -11.37 -13.99 -2.49
CA ASP A 104 -11.74 -15.37 -2.84
C ASP A 104 -10.47 -16.20 -3.04
N GLU A 105 -10.21 -17.06 -2.08
CA GLU A 105 -9.04 -17.95 -2.07
C GLU A 105 -9.00 -18.93 -3.27
N ASN A 106 -10.17 -19.26 -3.84
CA ASN A 106 -10.24 -20.24 -4.92
C ASN A 106 -9.61 -19.76 -6.22
N VAL A 107 -9.51 -18.43 -6.43
CA VAL A 107 -8.86 -17.87 -7.63
C VAL A 107 -7.33 -18.07 -7.61
N ILE A 108 -6.76 -18.52 -6.49
CA ILE A 108 -5.34 -18.90 -6.43
C ILE A 108 -5.04 -20.03 -7.42
N ILE A 109 -6.00 -20.93 -7.67
CA ILE A 109 -5.84 -21.99 -8.67
C ILE A 109 -5.62 -21.41 -10.06
N ASP A 110 -6.42 -20.42 -10.44
CA ASP A 110 -6.30 -19.73 -11.74
C ASP A 110 -5.00 -18.93 -11.81
N MET A 111 -4.55 -18.35 -10.68
CA MET A 111 -3.24 -17.69 -10.61
C MET A 111 -2.09 -18.67 -10.88
N VAL A 112 -2.14 -19.87 -10.30
CA VAL A 112 -1.14 -20.93 -10.52
C VAL A 112 -1.09 -21.33 -11.98
N GLN A 113 -2.24 -21.51 -12.64
CA GLN A 113 -2.31 -21.83 -14.06
C GLN A 113 -1.66 -20.74 -14.92
N GLN A 114 -1.95 -19.46 -14.65
CA GLN A 114 -1.32 -18.35 -15.37
C GLN A 114 0.19 -18.27 -15.17
N VAL A 115 0.72 -18.66 -13.99
CA VAL A 115 2.18 -18.80 -13.79
C VAL A 115 2.74 -19.93 -14.66
N GLN A 116 2.05 -21.07 -14.75
CA GLN A 116 2.43 -22.18 -15.61
C GLN A 116 2.39 -21.80 -17.10
N GLU A 117 1.51 -20.86 -17.50
CA GLU A 117 1.46 -20.27 -18.84
C GLU A 117 2.54 -19.20 -19.09
N GLY A 118 3.40 -18.92 -18.11
CA GLY A 118 4.54 -18.01 -18.26
C GLY A 118 4.27 -16.56 -17.88
N LYS A 119 3.19 -16.29 -17.14
CA LYS A 119 3.00 -15.01 -16.46
C LYS A 119 3.87 -14.93 -15.20
N ASP A 120 4.29 -13.73 -14.86
CA ASP A 120 5.23 -13.52 -13.75
C ASP A 120 4.57 -12.91 -12.52
N ILE A 121 3.58 -12.02 -12.74
CA ILE A 121 2.83 -11.35 -11.69
C ILE A 121 1.36 -11.44 -12.03
N ILE A 122 0.56 -12.05 -11.15
CA ILE A 122 -0.88 -12.18 -11.34
C ILE A 122 -1.60 -11.42 -10.22
N TYR A 123 -2.39 -10.42 -10.60
CA TYR A 123 -3.14 -9.59 -9.68
C TYR A 123 -4.55 -10.13 -9.48
N GLY A 124 -4.96 -10.24 -8.22
CA GLY A 124 -6.36 -10.38 -7.85
C GLY A 124 -7.07 -9.03 -7.94
N VAL A 125 -8.04 -8.92 -8.84
CA VAL A 125 -8.80 -7.70 -9.08
C VAL A 125 -10.24 -7.89 -8.62
N ARG A 126 -10.70 -7.03 -7.71
CA ARG A 126 -12.08 -7.06 -7.22
C ARG A 126 -13.03 -6.54 -8.30
N LYS A 127 -14.04 -7.35 -8.64
CA LYS A 127 -15.16 -6.90 -9.45
C LYS A 127 -15.89 -5.74 -8.73
N GLU A 128 -16.77 -5.01 -9.42
CA GLU A 128 -17.37 -3.74 -8.96
C GLU A 128 -17.93 -3.75 -7.53
N ARG A 129 -17.69 -2.66 -6.80
CA ARG A 129 -18.31 -2.37 -5.49
C ARG A 129 -19.76 -1.91 -5.68
N LYS A 130 -20.73 -2.83 -5.61
CA LYS A 130 -22.16 -2.48 -5.67
C LYS A 130 -22.73 -1.82 -4.40
N THR A 131 -21.97 -1.76 -3.30
CA THR A 131 -22.45 -1.38 -1.96
C THR A 131 -21.92 -0.05 -1.40
N ASP A 132 -21.08 0.69 -2.13
CA ASP A 132 -20.52 1.95 -1.61
C ASP A 132 -21.51 3.13 -1.76
N THR A 133 -21.64 3.95 -0.71
CA THR A 133 -22.41 5.21 -0.74
C THR A 133 -21.83 6.16 -1.78
N PHE A 134 -22.69 7.02 -2.36
CA PHE A 134 -22.33 7.98 -3.42
C PHE A 134 -21.10 8.85 -3.05
N PHE A 135 -20.99 9.28 -1.80
CA PHE A 135 -19.85 10.08 -1.32
C PHE A 135 -18.53 9.28 -1.28
N LYS A 136 -18.56 8.03 -0.80
CA LYS A 136 -17.38 7.14 -0.84
C LYS A 136 -16.94 6.83 -2.25
N ARG A 137 -17.90 6.64 -3.17
CA ARG A 137 -17.62 6.40 -4.58
C ARG A 137 -16.98 7.61 -5.25
N PHE A 138 -17.50 8.83 -4.99
CA PHE A 138 -16.96 10.07 -5.54
C PHE A 138 -15.55 10.37 -5.02
N THR A 139 -15.30 10.26 -3.71
CA THR A 139 -13.97 10.49 -3.13
C THR A 139 -12.96 9.46 -3.58
N ALA A 140 -13.36 8.19 -3.71
CA ALA A 140 -12.51 7.13 -4.26
C ALA A 140 -12.17 7.39 -5.74
N GLN A 141 -13.15 7.79 -6.56
CA GLN A 141 -12.91 8.12 -7.97
C GLN A 141 -12.02 9.34 -8.15
N ALA A 142 -12.21 10.39 -7.33
CA ALA A 142 -11.33 11.56 -7.34
C ALA A 142 -9.89 11.19 -6.96
N PHE A 143 -9.72 10.34 -5.93
CA PHE A 143 -8.42 9.81 -5.53
C PHE A 143 -7.77 8.99 -6.65
N TYR A 144 -8.50 8.06 -7.27
CA TYR A 144 -7.95 7.26 -8.37
C TYR A 144 -7.62 8.10 -9.61
N LYS A 145 -8.43 9.11 -9.96
CA LYS A 145 -8.08 10.05 -11.04
C LYS A 145 -6.80 10.83 -10.73
N LEU A 146 -6.63 11.26 -9.47
CA LEU A 146 -5.42 11.92 -9.03
C LEU A 146 -4.22 10.96 -9.11
N MET A 147 -4.36 9.72 -8.65
CA MET A 147 -3.32 8.70 -8.77
C MET A 147 -2.99 8.35 -10.22
N GLN A 148 -3.97 8.26 -11.11
CA GLN A 148 -3.75 8.04 -12.54
C GLN A 148 -3.03 9.20 -13.24
N SER A 149 -3.20 10.45 -12.75
CA SER A 149 -2.42 11.59 -13.26
C SER A 149 -0.95 11.54 -12.82
N VAL A 150 -0.65 10.78 -11.76
CA VAL A 150 0.69 10.58 -11.19
C VAL A 150 1.35 9.34 -11.76
N ASP A 151 0.58 8.26 -11.89
CA ASP A 151 0.99 6.98 -12.49
C ASP A 151 -0.12 6.46 -13.40
N LYS A 152 0.10 6.58 -14.72
CA LYS A 152 -0.89 6.18 -15.75
C LYS A 152 -1.23 4.69 -15.73
N ASP A 153 -0.37 3.89 -15.12
CA ASP A 153 -0.47 2.43 -15.08
C ASP A 153 -1.16 1.90 -13.82
N THR A 154 -1.74 2.75 -12.98
CA THR A 154 -2.43 2.31 -11.75
C THR A 154 -3.60 1.39 -12.08
N VAL A 155 -3.51 0.09 -11.70
CA VAL A 155 -4.64 -0.85 -11.81
C VAL A 155 -5.72 -0.48 -10.81
N TYR A 156 -6.92 -0.22 -11.33
CA TYR A 156 -8.08 0.07 -10.51
C TYR A 156 -8.48 -1.17 -9.67
N ASN A 157 -8.80 -0.99 -8.39
CA ASN A 157 -9.32 -2.03 -7.48
C ASN A 157 -8.41 -3.25 -7.21
N HIS A 158 -7.09 -3.22 -7.48
CA HIS A 158 -6.24 -4.32 -7.05
C HIS A 158 -5.97 -4.26 -5.54
N ALA A 159 -5.97 -5.43 -4.92
CA ALA A 159 -5.62 -5.63 -3.51
C ALA A 159 -4.13 -6.00 -3.36
N ASP A 160 -3.67 -6.25 -2.13
CA ASP A 160 -2.38 -6.89 -1.89
C ASP A 160 -2.42 -8.40 -2.18
N PHE A 161 -3.56 -8.90 -2.65
CA PHE A 161 -3.78 -10.25 -3.15
C PHE A 161 -3.19 -10.40 -4.55
N ARG A 162 -2.01 -11.01 -4.62
CA ARG A 162 -1.28 -11.22 -5.88
C ARG A 162 -0.37 -12.43 -5.79
N MET A 163 -0.13 -13.07 -6.94
CA MET A 163 0.88 -14.11 -7.08
C MET A 163 2.09 -13.56 -7.83
N MET A 164 3.29 -13.92 -7.40
CA MET A 164 4.56 -13.50 -7.97
C MET A 164 5.50 -14.70 -8.11
N THR A 165 6.15 -14.83 -9.26
CA THR A 165 7.20 -15.84 -9.45
C THR A 165 8.46 -15.51 -8.65
N ASN A 166 9.29 -16.50 -8.37
CA ASN A 166 10.57 -16.31 -7.67
C ASN A 166 11.46 -15.25 -8.34
N ARG A 167 11.43 -15.19 -9.68
CA ARG A 167 12.16 -14.21 -10.46
C ARG A 167 11.73 -12.77 -10.11
N THR A 168 10.44 -12.53 -10.00
CA THR A 168 9.90 -11.20 -9.63
C THR A 168 10.10 -10.88 -8.17
N LEU A 169 10.04 -11.88 -7.28
CA LEU A 169 10.38 -11.70 -5.87
C LEU A 169 11.83 -11.26 -5.70
N LYS A 170 12.78 -11.94 -6.37
CA LYS A 170 14.20 -11.55 -6.35
C LYS A 170 14.44 -10.15 -6.89
N ALA A 171 13.71 -9.73 -7.94
CA ALA A 171 13.78 -8.37 -8.44
C ALA A 171 13.21 -7.37 -7.43
N LEU A 172 12.08 -7.69 -6.77
CA LEU A 172 11.48 -6.86 -5.74
C LEU A 172 12.42 -6.68 -4.53
N MET A 173 13.14 -7.73 -4.11
CA MET A 173 14.08 -7.67 -2.98
C MET A 173 15.27 -6.73 -3.23
N GLN A 174 15.54 -6.33 -4.48
CA GLN A 174 16.58 -5.35 -4.80
C GLN A 174 16.16 -3.90 -4.49
N TYR A 175 14.88 -3.65 -4.23
CA TYR A 175 14.38 -2.34 -3.88
C TYR A 175 14.73 -1.99 -2.43
N PRO A 176 15.57 -0.96 -2.19
CA PRO A 176 16.05 -0.63 -0.85
C PRO A 176 15.05 0.20 -0.05
N GLU A 177 13.97 0.70 -0.67
CA GLU A 177 13.03 1.62 -0.05
C GLU A 177 12.48 1.09 1.29
N ARG A 178 12.50 1.95 2.31
CA ARG A 178 11.94 1.67 3.64
C ARG A 178 10.47 2.07 3.75
N ASN A 179 10.07 3.04 2.96
CA ASN A 179 8.69 3.48 2.86
C ASN A 179 7.94 2.61 1.85
N LEU A 180 7.56 1.40 2.28
CA LEU A 180 6.95 0.40 1.41
C LEU A 180 5.53 0.80 1.01
N PHE A 181 5.29 0.79 -0.29
CA PHE A 181 3.97 0.75 -0.88
C PHE A 181 3.97 -0.28 -1.99
N LEU A 182 3.87 -1.54 -1.59
CA LEU A 182 4.05 -2.70 -2.47
C LEU A 182 3.16 -2.68 -3.72
N ARG A 183 1.97 -2.06 -3.62
CA ARG A 183 1.05 -1.93 -4.76
C ARG A 183 1.64 -1.15 -5.93
N ALA A 184 2.43 -0.11 -5.66
CA ALA A 184 3.08 0.67 -6.71
C ALA A 184 4.44 0.06 -7.11
N ILE A 185 5.25 -0.38 -6.14
CA ILE A 185 6.59 -0.91 -6.40
C ILE A 185 6.53 -2.14 -7.30
N VAL A 186 5.61 -3.08 -7.03
CA VAL A 186 5.50 -4.33 -7.80
C VAL A 186 5.20 -4.06 -9.27
N ARG A 187 4.45 -3.04 -9.60
CA ARG A 187 4.18 -2.67 -11.00
C ARG A 187 5.40 -2.10 -11.73
N GLN A 188 6.26 -1.39 -11.01
CA GLN A 188 7.49 -0.84 -11.60
C GLN A 188 8.49 -1.92 -12.02
N LEU A 189 8.29 -3.17 -11.58
CA LEU A 189 9.12 -4.31 -12.00
C LEU A 189 9.01 -4.61 -13.51
N GLY A 190 7.89 -4.30 -14.16
CA GLY A 190 7.73 -4.40 -15.61
C GLY A 190 7.73 -5.83 -16.18
N PHE A 191 7.45 -6.85 -15.34
CA PHE A 191 7.34 -8.25 -15.77
C PHE A 191 5.99 -8.55 -16.43
N ARG A 192 5.82 -9.77 -16.98
CA ARG A 192 4.59 -10.19 -17.64
C ARG A 192 3.45 -10.30 -16.64
N GLU A 193 2.41 -9.48 -16.82
CA GLU A 193 1.27 -9.41 -15.93
C GLU A 193 0.12 -10.34 -16.36
N GLY A 194 -0.64 -10.80 -15.37
CA GLY A 194 -1.91 -11.50 -15.51
C GLY A 194 -2.93 -10.95 -14.51
N PHE A 195 -4.21 -11.23 -14.75
CA PHE A 195 -5.29 -10.75 -13.90
C PHE A 195 -6.29 -11.86 -13.65
N VAL A 196 -6.76 -11.98 -12.41
CA VAL A 196 -7.90 -12.81 -12.02
C VAL A 196 -8.93 -11.94 -11.33
N TYR A 197 -10.20 -12.09 -11.72
CA TYR A 197 -11.29 -11.26 -11.22
C TYR A 197 -12.17 -12.05 -10.26
N TYR A 198 -12.44 -11.48 -9.08
CA TYR A 198 -13.26 -12.13 -8.06
C TYR A 198 -14.22 -11.15 -7.38
N ASP A 199 -15.24 -11.71 -6.74
CA ASP A 199 -16.18 -10.96 -5.91
C ASP A 199 -15.72 -11.00 -4.46
N ARG A 200 -15.64 -9.84 -3.80
CA ARG A 200 -15.23 -9.75 -2.41
C ARG A 200 -16.32 -10.31 -1.50
N LYS A 201 -15.96 -11.25 -0.65
CA LYS A 201 -16.85 -11.79 0.39
C LYS A 201 -17.11 -10.74 1.48
N ALA A 202 -18.28 -10.82 2.13
CA ALA A 202 -18.53 -10.01 3.32
C ALA A 202 -17.60 -10.46 4.45
N ARG A 203 -17.16 -9.51 5.29
CA ARG A 203 -16.36 -9.84 6.47
C ARG A 203 -17.18 -10.66 7.45
N GLU A 204 -16.71 -11.83 7.86
CA GLU A 204 -17.43 -12.73 8.76
C GLU A 204 -17.26 -12.35 10.23
N ALA A 205 -16.17 -11.69 10.63
CA ALA A 205 -15.92 -11.23 11.98
C ALA A 205 -15.02 -9.99 12.00
N GLY A 206 -15.15 -9.16 13.05
CA GLY A 206 -14.31 -7.99 13.30
C GLY A 206 -14.91 -6.67 12.83
N GLU A 207 -14.62 -5.58 13.56
CA GLU A 207 -15.04 -4.23 13.22
C GLU A 207 -14.10 -3.58 12.18
N SER A 208 -14.64 -2.67 11.37
CA SER A 208 -13.83 -1.88 10.44
C SER A 208 -12.89 -0.95 11.22
N LYS A 209 -11.60 -1.32 11.30
CA LYS A 209 -10.57 -0.61 12.07
C LYS A 209 -10.05 0.67 11.37
N TYR A 210 -10.70 1.16 10.28
CA TYR A 210 -10.21 2.31 9.52
C TYR A 210 -11.12 3.53 9.64
N PRO A 211 -10.88 4.44 10.61
CA PRO A 211 -11.51 5.75 10.64
C PRO A 211 -11.08 6.61 9.43
N LEU A 212 -11.91 7.59 9.03
CA LEU A 212 -11.66 8.49 7.91
C LEU A 212 -10.28 9.18 7.98
N THR A 213 -9.82 9.50 9.18
CA THR A 213 -8.50 10.10 9.42
C THR A 213 -7.35 9.20 8.96
N LYS A 214 -7.44 7.87 9.21
CA LYS A 214 -6.44 6.90 8.74
C LYS A 214 -6.49 6.74 7.22
N MET A 215 -7.68 6.79 6.60
CA MET A 215 -7.80 6.75 5.14
C MET A 215 -7.16 7.98 4.50
N LEU A 216 -7.35 9.18 5.08
CA LEU A 216 -6.75 10.42 4.56
C LEU A 216 -5.22 10.40 4.72
N SER A 217 -4.73 10.00 5.90
CA SER A 217 -3.29 9.83 6.13
C SER A 217 -2.66 8.85 5.13
N PHE A 218 -3.28 7.69 4.92
CA PHE A 218 -2.80 6.69 3.96
C PHE A 218 -2.79 7.22 2.52
N SER A 219 -3.78 8.04 2.16
CA SER A 219 -3.85 8.68 0.85
C SER A 219 -2.73 9.71 0.66
N ILE A 220 -2.48 10.56 1.66
CA ILE A 220 -1.39 11.54 1.64
C ILE A 220 -0.04 10.81 1.57
N ASP A 221 0.13 9.76 2.37
CA ASP A 221 1.34 8.96 2.39
C ASP A 221 1.59 8.30 1.02
N GLY A 222 0.57 7.75 0.37
CA GLY A 222 0.65 7.21 -0.96
C GLY A 222 1.09 8.27 -2.00
N ILE A 223 0.41 9.42 -2.04
CA ILE A 223 0.73 10.50 -2.99
C ILE A 223 2.16 11.01 -2.78
N THR A 224 2.55 11.30 -1.55
CA THR A 224 3.86 11.87 -1.24
C THR A 224 5.00 10.86 -1.33
N SER A 225 4.73 9.55 -1.33
CA SER A 225 5.75 8.50 -1.52
C SER A 225 6.12 8.30 -2.99
N PHE A 226 5.16 8.50 -3.91
CA PHE A 226 5.32 8.16 -5.32
C PHE A 226 5.22 9.35 -6.27
N SER A 227 4.93 10.54 -5.74
CA SER A 227 4.77 11.73 -6.57
C SER A 227 5.41 12.95 -5.95
N VAL A 228 6.12 13.68 -6.79
CA VAL A 228 6.59 15.04 -6.48
C VAL A 228 5.58 16.11 -6.93
N ALA A 229 4.39 15.70 -7.38
CA ALA A 229 3.35 16.63 -7.85
C ALA A 229 2.95 17.69 -6.82
N PRO A 230 2.79 17.39 -5.52
CA PRO A 230 2.52 18.41 -4.51
C PRO A 230 3.60 19.47 -4.40
N LEU A 231 4.88 19.11 -4.53
CA LEU A 231 5.99 20.06 -4.54
C LEU A 231 5.96 20.95 -5.80
N LYS A 232 5.73 20.35 -6.98
CA LYS A 232 5.59 21.08 -8.23
C LYS A 232 4.43 22.07 -8.19
N PHE A 233 3.28 21.64 -7.62
CA PHE A 233 2.10 22.51 -7.47
C PHE A 233 2.43 23.75 -6.62
N ILE A 234 3.10 23.58 -5.46
CA ILE A 234 3.49 24.68 -4.61
C ILE A 234 4.51 25.60 -5.28
N THR A 235 5.47 25.03 -6.00
CA THR A 235 6.44 25.80 -6.78
C THR A 235 5.73 26.65 -7.82
N PHE A 236 4.78 26.06 -8.56
CA PHE A 236 3.98 26.79 -9.56
C PHE A 236 3.13 27.89 -8.91
N LEU A 237 2.47 27.60 -7.77
CA LEU A 237 1.68 28.56 -7.02
C LEU A 237 2.56 29.74 -6.52
N GLY A 238 3.74 29.45 -5.98
CA GLY A 238 4.71 30.45 -5.55
C GLY A 238 5.15 31.33 -6.71
N LEU A 239 5.46 30.74 -7.88
CA LEU A 239 5.84 31.49 -9.07
C LEU A 239 4.71 32.40 -9.57
N ALA A 240 3.47 31.91 -9.60
CA ALA A 240 2.29 32.69 -9.99
C ALA A 240 2.08 33.87 -9.03
N MET A 241 2.21 33.64 -7.73
CA MET A 241 2.11 34.72 -6.72
C MET A 241 3.21 35.74 -6.83
N THR A 242 4.43 35.32 -7.12
CA THR A 242 5.56 36.24 -7.37
C THR A 242 5.29 37.13 -8.58
N LEU A 243 4.69 36.58 -9.65
CA LEU A 243 4.29 37.36 -10.81
C LEU A 243 3.22 38.39 -10.49
N VAL A 244 2.17 37.97 -9.72
CA VAL A 244 1.12 38.89 -9.25
C VAL A 244 1.71 39.98 -8.35
N ALA A 245 2.60 39.63 -7.42
CA ALA A 245 3.26 40.60 -6.55
C ALA A 245 4.08 41.64 -7.37
N PHE A 246 4.78 41.19 -8.41
CA PHE A 246 5.52 42.08 -9.30
C PHE A 246 4.61 43.05 -10.05
N ILE A 247 3.48 42.60 -10.57
CA ILE A 247 2.45 43.46 -11.20
C ILE A 247 1.90 44.49 -10.19
N MET A 248 1.60 44.04 -8.97
CA MET A 248 1.08 44.91 -7.92
C MET A 248 2.11 45.98 -7.48
N ILE A 249 3.41 45.64 -7.44
CA ILE A 249 4.49 46.63 -7.16
C ILE A 249 4.53 47.70 -8.25
N ILE A 250 4.47 47.32 -9.53
CA ILE A 250 4.47 48.29 -10.64
C ILE A 250 3.23 49.19 -10.52
N PHE A 251 2.05 48.59 -10.26
CA PHE A 251 0.81 49.37 -10.08
C PHE A 251 0.92 50.35 -8.91
N ALA A 252 1.43 49.93 -7.76
CA ALA A 252 1.60 50.79 -6.58
C ALA A 252 2.57 51.95 -6.85
N LEU A 253 3.67 51.71 -7.61
CA LEU A 253 4.60 52.74 -8.01
C LEU A 253 3.94 53.77 -8.94
N VAL A 254 3.17 53.39 -9.90
CA VAL A 254 2.43 54.24 -10.82
C VAL A 254 1.43 55.14 -10.05
N GLU A 255 0.63 54.57 -9.13
CA GLU A 255 -0.30 55.31 -8.27
C GLU A 255 0.45 56.33 -7.37
N HIS A 256 1.60 55.93 -6.82
CA HIS A 256 2.42 56.82 -6.00
C HIS A 256 2.90 58.05 -6.77
N PHE A 257 3.42 57.84 -8.00
CA PHE A 257 3.90 58.94 -8.85
C PHE A 257 2.77 59.86 -9.36
N GLN A 258 1.49 59.38 -9.34
CA GLN A 258 0.30 60.17 -9.68
C GLN A 258 -0.24 60.95 -8.49
N GLY A 259 0.39 60.90 -7.29
CA GLY A 259 -0.03 61.57 -6.09
C GLY A 259 -1.31 61.02 -5.43
N LYS A 260 -1.74 59.83 -5.82
CA LYS A 260 -2.89 59.16 -5.23
C LYS A 260 -2.45 58.37 -4.01
N THR A 261 -2.93 58.70 -2.84
CA THR A 261 -2.71 57.93 -1.61
C THR A 261 -3.67 56.76 -1.54
N ILE A 262 -3.12 55.54 -1.48
CA ILE A 262 -3.92 54.32 -1.35
C ILE A 262 -4.26 54.11 0.14
N GLN A 263 -5.54 54.23 0.52
CA GLN A 263 -6.04 53.78 1.81
C GLN A 263 -6.14 52.23 1.77
N GLY A 264 -5.23 51.51 2.42
CA GLY A 264 -5.17 50.07 2.23
C GLY A 264 -4.71 49.25 3.45
N TRP A 265 -4.88 49.71 4.68
CA TRP A 265 -4.49 48.98 5.88
C TRP A 265 -5.06 47.55 5.91
N THR A 266 -6.36 47.39 5.65
CA THR A 266 -7.06 46.09 5.67
C THR A 266 -6.56 45.16 4.58
N SER A 267 -6.36 45.67 3.36
CA SER A 267 -5.86 44.88 2.25
C SER A 267 -4.40 44.42 2.47
N LEU A 268 -3.57 45.23 3.10
CA LEU A 268 -2.21 44.88 3.47
C LEU A 268 -2.21 43.71 4.48
N LEU A 269 -3.00 43.83 5.55
CA LEU A 269 -3.13 42.79 6.57
C LEU A 269 -3.60 41.43 5.95
N VAL A 270 -4.68 41.47 5.17
CA VAL A 270 -5.22 40.27 4.52
C VAL A 270 -4.17 39.62 3.60
N SER A 271 -3.48 40.44 2.79
CA SER A 271 -2.43 39.95 1.92
C SER A 271 -1.27 39.31 2.68
N MET A 272 -0.82 39.92 3.78
CA MET A 272 0.26 39.36 4.61
C MET A 272 -0.13 38.00 5.22
N TRP A 273 -1.34 37.87 5.78
CA TRP A 273 -1.80 36.61 6.33
C TRP A 273 -1.96 35.54 5.26
N PHE A 274 -2.48 35.88 4.09
CA PHE A 274 -2.66 34.98 2.97
C PHE A 274 -1.30 34.47 2.45
N ILE A 275 -0.34 35.37 2.21
CA ILE A 275 1.02 34.99 1.78
C ILE A 275 1.70 34.15 2.86
N GLY A 276 1.63 34.56 4.13
CA GLY A 276 2.16 33.81 5.26
C GLY A 276 1.60 32.39 5.35
N GLY A 277 0.29 32.22 5.16
CA GLY A 277 -0.36 30.92 5.12
C GLY A 277 0.17 30.02 3.99
N ILE A 278 0.32 30.55 2.79
CA ILE A 278 0.86 29.80 1.65
C ILE A 278 2.32 29.39 1.87
N ILE A 279 3.16 30.31 2.36
CA ILE A 279 4.57 29.99 2.67
C ILE A 279 4.63 28.88 3.73
N THR A 280 3.87 29.01 4.82
CA THR A 280 3.86 28.02 5.90
C THR A 280 3.39 26.65 5.40
N THR A 281 2.37 26.61 4.54
CA THR A 281 1.89 25.37 3.90
C THR A 281 2.98 24.76 3.02
N GLY A 282 3.66 25.58 2.23
CA GLY A 282 4.79 25.14 1.37
C GLY A 282 5.92 24.53 2.19
N VAL A 283 6.32 25.18 3.27
CA VAL A 283 7.34 24.66 4.20
C VAL A 283 6.88 23.36 4.85
N GLY A 284 5.60 23.26 5.24
CA GLY A 284 5.03 22.03 5.81
C GLY A 284 5.10 20.85 4.83
N ILE A 285 4.71 21.04 3.58
CA ILE A 285 4.79 19.98 2.57
C ILE A 285 6.26 19.59 2.29
N THR A 286 7.16 20.57 2.18
CA THR A 286 8.60 20.28 2.03
C THR A 286 9.11 19.47 3.22
N GLY A 287 8.67 19.79 4.45
CA GLY A 287 8.99 19.03 5.66
C GLY A 287 8.55 17.56 5.59
N VAL A 288 7.39 17.25 5.01
CA VAL A 288 6.93 15.87 4.80
C VAL A 288 7.91 15.10 3.90
N TYR A 289 8.36 15.69 2.78
CA TYR A 289 9.32 15.05 1.89
C TYR A 289 10.69 14.87 2.55
N ILE A 290 11.17 15.86 3.28
CA ILE A 290 12.41 15.76 4.07
C ILE A 290 12.29 14.62 5.10
N GLY A 291 11.16 14.49 5.78
CA GLY A 291 10.89 13.40 6.71
C GLY A 291 10.97 12.01 6.05
N LYS A 292 10.46 11.86 4.83
CA LYS A 292 10.56 10.62 4.05
C LYS A 292 12.01 10.34 3.64
N ILE A 293 12.73 11.33 3.11
CA ILE A 293 14.15 11.19 2.78
C ILE A 293 14.97 10.80 4.01
N TYR A 294 14.70 11.41 5.16
CA TYR A 294 15.36 11.09 6.42
C TYR A 294 15.15 9.62 6.84
N THR A 295 13.94 9.09 6.65
CA THR A 295 13.64 7.68 6.93
C THR A 295 14.42 6.76 5.99
N GLU A 296 14.49 7.08 4.70
CA GLU A 296 15.26 6.31 3.70
C GLU A 296 16.76 6.35 3.97
N VAL A 297 17.31 7.52 4.28
CA VAL A 297 18.76 7.69 4.55
C VAL A 297 19.21 6.94 5.79
N LYS A 298 18.35 6.85 6.82
CA LYS A 298 18.66 6.08 8.04
C LYS A 298 18.83 4.58 7.81
N ARG A 299 18.21 4.01 6.79
CA ARG A 299 18.28 2.57 6.44
C ARG A 299 18.08 1.63 7.63
N ARG A 300 17.26 2.00 8.60
CA ARG A 300 16.97 1.13 9.75
C ARG A 300 16.33 -0.17 9.31
N PRO A 301 16.59 -1.33 9.96
CA PRO A 301 15.91 -2.57 9.63
C PRO A 301 14.39 -2.40 9.63
N ARG A 302 13.72 -2.99 8.66
CA ARG A 302 12.26 -2.92 8.53
C ARG A 302 11.57 -3.62 9.69
N TYR A 303 12.10 -4.76 10.10
CA TYR A 303 11.60 -5.61 11.18
C TYR A 303 12.74 -6.43 11.79
N PHE A 304 12.45 -7.09 12.88
CA PHE A 304 13.27 -8.15 13.47
C PHE A 304 12.40 -9.38 13.68
N ILE A 305 12.92 -10.56 13.35
CA ILE A 305 12.27 -11.83 13.60
C ILE A 305 12.61 -12.26 15.02
N GLU A 306 11.59 -12.57 15.82
CA GLU A 306 11.72 -13.08 17.18
C GLU A 306 11.77 -14.61 17.20
N GLU A 307 10.83 -15.26 16.47
CA GLU A 307 10.70 -16.72 16.41
C GLU A 307 10.37 -17.20 14.99
N ARG A 308 10.69 -18.48 14.72
CA ARG A 308 10.28 -19.22 13.52
C ARG A 308 9.82 -20.63 13.92
N VAL A 309 8.80 -21.14 13.25
CA VAL A 309 8.26 -22.50 13.41
C VAL A 309 7.98 -23.13 12.05
#